data_0163f7f8888cca611dfa4a4261d922d9
#
_entry.id   0163f7f8888cca611dfa4a4261d922d9
#
_cell.length_a   1.000
_cell.length_b   1.000
_cell.length_c   1.000
_cell.angle_alpha   90.00
_cell.angle_beta   90.00
_cell.angle_gamma   90.00
#
_symmetry.space_group_name_H-M   'P 1'
#
loop_
_entity.id
_entity.type
_entity.pdbx_description
1 polymer ?
#
loop_
_entity_poly.entity_id
_entity_poly.type
_entity_poly.pdbx_seq_one_letter_code
_entity_poly.pdbx_strand_id
1 'polypeptide(L)'
;MEQQPDHESLERLIRISRTSLETATITNVGSFNVEALMVSFLEDEDSLYTLAWEGLAPGRSWDFEIPSDYVGDEQVKIGVSYSVIVPYPRVIRDMVI
;
A
#
# COMPACT_ATOMS: atom_id res chain seq x y z
N MET A 1 -12.54 -28.43 -1.73
CA MET A 1 -12.14 -27.73 -0.49
C MET A 1 -11.55 -26.38 -0.84
N GLU A 2 -12.22 -25.34 -0.43
CA GLU A 2 -11.69 -23.99 -0.67
C GLU A 2 -10.48 -23.75 0.20
N GLN A 3 -9.38 -23.39 -0.44
CA GLN A 3 -8.22 -22.92 0.29
C GLN A 3 -8.38 -21.43 0.57
N GLN A 4 -8.48 -21.09 1.83
CA GLN A 4 -8.43 -19.71 2.22
C GLN A 4 -6.98 -19.25 2.15
N PRO A 5 -6.72 -18.03 1.61
CA PRO A 5 -5.38 -17.49 1.64
C PRO A 5 -4.96 -17.30 3.10
N ASP A 6 -3.72 -17.66 3.42
CA ASP A 6 -3.21 -17.42 4.75
C ASP A 6 -2.92 -15.93 4.95
N HIS A 7 -2.79 -15.52 6.20
CA HIS A 7 -2.58 -14.11 6.54
C HIS A 7 -1.27 -13.55 5.94
N GLU A 8 -0.24 -14.38 5.89
CA GLU A 8 1.05 -13.98 5.32
C GLU A 8 0.95 -13.69 3.83
N SER A 9 0.21 -14.51 3.08
CA SER A 9 -0.02 -14.26 1.66
C SER A 9 -0.77 -12.97 1.42
N LEU A 10 -1.76 -12.66 2.27
CA LEU A 10 -2.51 -11.42 2.17
C LEU A 10 -1.64 -10.19 2.41
N GLU A 11 -0.68 -10.28 3.31
CA GLU A 11 0.24 -9.19 3.60
C GLU A 11 1.21 -8.89 2.46
N ARG A 12 1.43 -9.84 1.56
CA ARG A 12 2.37 -9.71 0.45
C ARG A 12 1.74 -9.35 -0.89
N LEU A 13 0.46 -8.99 -0.90
CA LEU A 13 -0.21 -8.63 -2.14
C LEU A 13 0.26 -7.31 -2.72
N ILE A 14 0.74 -6.43 -1.90
CA ILE A 14 1.10 -5.07 -2.30
C ILE A 14 2.61 -4.87 -2.21
N ARG A 15 3.18 -4.39 -3.30
CA ARG A 15 4.57 -3.92 -3.37
C ARG A 15 4.57 -2.44 -3.68
N ILE A 16 5.39 -1.69 -2.96
CA ILE A 16 5.57 -0.27 -3.22
C ILE A 16 7.05 -0.03 -3.48
N SER A 17 7.36 0.61 -4.60
CA SER A 17 8.72 0.92 -5.01
C SER A 17 8.84 2.41 -5.29
N ARG A 18 9.90 3.02 -4.76
CA ARG A 18 10.20 4.41 -5.07
C ARG A 18 10.84 4.47 -6.44
N THR A 19 10.21 5.18 -7.36
CA THR A 19 10.67 5.27 -8.75
C THR A 19 11.52 6.50 -9.02
N SER A 20 11.36 7.53 -8.19
CA SER A 20 12.20 8.73 -8.19
C SER A 20 12.14 9.39 -6.82
N LEU A 21 12.82 10.50 -6.63
CA LEU A 21 12.71 11.26 -5.39
C LEU A 21 11.29 11.76 -5.13
N GLU A 22 10.50 11.94 -6.17
CA GLU A 22 9.19 12.57 -6.10
C GLU A 22 8.03 11.59 -6.28
N THR A 23 8.30 10.38 -6.77
CA THR A 23 7.24 9.45 -7.14
C THR A 23 7.51 8.04 -6.61
N ALA A 24 6.43 7.30 -6.40
CA ALA A 24 6.48 5.88 -6.07
C ALA A 24 5.36 5.16 -6.82
N THR A 25 5.53 3.86 -6.98
CA THR A 25 4.56 3.00 -7.65
C THR A 25 4.08 1.91 -6.71
N ILE A 26 2.78 1.76 -6.60
CA ILE A 26 2.14 0.70 -5.83
C ILE A 26 1.60 -0.35 -6.81
N THR A 27 1.92 -1.61 -6.58
CA THR A 27 1.56 -2.71 -7.48
C THR A 27 0.92 -3.84 -6.69
N ASN A 28 -0.17 -4.39 -7.22
CA ASN A 28 -0.72 -5.63 -6.71
C ASN A 28 0.02 -6.80 -7.38
N VAL A 29 0.90 -7.45 -6.62
CA VAL A 29 1.71 -8.58 -7.10
C VAL A 29 1.09 -9.92 -6.75
N GLY A 30 -0.09 -9.93 -6.14
CA GLY A 30 -0.79 -11.14 -5.75
C GLY A 30 -1.83 -11.60 -6.77
N SER A 31 -2.69 -12.50 -6.32
CA SER A 31 -3.75 -13.09 -7.15
C SER A 31 -5.16 -12.64 -6.78
N PHE A 32 -5.28 -11.73 -5.82
CA PHE A 32 -6.56 -11.26 -5.31
C PHE A 32 -6.71 -9.76 -5.56
N ASN A 33 -7.94 -9.31 -5.82
CA ASN A 33 -8.23 -7.88 -5.87
C ASN A 33 -8.03 -7.25 -4.50
N VAL A 34 -7.35 -6.13 -4.47
CA VAL A 34 -7.21 -5.31 -3.27
C VAL A 34 -8.26 -4.21 -3.30
N GLU A 35 -8.97 -4.02 -2.20
CA GLU A 35 -10.02 -3.03 -2.08
C GLU A 35 -9.71 -2.03 -0.96
N ALA A 36 -10.24 -0.83 -1.09
CA ALA A 36 -10.10 0.23 -0.09
C ALA A 36 -8.64 0.42 0.35
N LEU A 37 -7.76 0.52 -0.64
CA LEU A 37 -6.32 0.67 -0.43
C LEU A 37 -6.01 2.07 0.09
N MET A 38 -5.27 2.16 1.18
CA MET A 38 -4.86 3.43 1.77
C MET A 38 -3.36 3.42 2.08
N VAL A 39 -2.70 4.53 1.76
CA VAL A 39 -1.30 4.76 2.10
C VAL A 39 -1.21 6.04 2.92
N SER A 40 -0.61 5.93 4.11
CA SER A 40 -0.42 7.06 5.03
C SER A 40 1.07 7.27 5.29
N PHE A 41 1.50 8.53 5.37
CA PHE A 41 2.89 8.87 5.65
C PHE A 41 3.07 9.04 7.16
N LEU A 42 3.83 8.11 7.77
CA LEU A 42 3.89 7.94 9.22
C LEU A 42 4.79 8.92 9.95
N GLU A 43 5.70 9.61 9.24
CA GLU A 43 6.60 10.58 9.85
C GLU A 43 5.90 11.89 10.21
N ASP A 44 4.72 12.10 9.68
CA ASP A 44 3.89 13.25 10.00
C ASP A 44 2.88 12.85 11.07
N GLU A 45 3.09 13.34 12.30
CA GLU A 45 2.21 13.02 13.43
C GLU A 45 0.77 13.48 13.20
N ASP A 46 0.58 14.51 12.40
CA ASP A 46 -0.74 15.03 12.09
C ASP A 46 -1.42 14.25 10.96
N SER A 47 -0.69 13.36 10.32
CA SER A 47 -1.22 12.38 9.37
C SER A 47 -2.14 12.93 8.30
N LEU A 48 -1.84 14.13 7.81
CA LEU A 48 -2.68 14.80 6.83
C LEU A 48 -2.54 14.22 5.42
N TYR A 49 -1.50 13.43 5.18
CA TYR A 49 -1.27 12.82 3.88
C TYR A 49 -1.68 11.36 3.90
N THR A 50 -2.92 11.12 3.53
CA THR A 50 -3.42 9.77 3.29
C THR A 50 -3.94 9.71 1.87
N LEU A 51 -3.41 8.79 1.09
CA LEU A 51 -3.87 8.51 -0.26
C LEU A 51 -4.80 7.30 -0.23
N ALA A 52 -5.88 7.35 -0.99
CA ALA A 52 -6.86 6.26 -1.00
C ALA A 52 -7.25 5.92 -2.44
N TRP A 53 -7.42 4.63 -2.70
CA TRP A 53 -7.89 4.10 -3.97
C TRP A 53 -9.02 3.12 -3.71
N GLU A 54 -9.99 3.06 -4.63
CA GLU A 54 -11.12 2.14 -4.51
C GLU A 54 -10.69 0.69 -4.62
N GLY A 55 -9.73 0.41 -5.48
CA GLY A 55 -9.25 -0.94 -5.65
C GLY A 55 -8.03 -1.02 -6.56
N LEU A 56 -7.40 -2.19 -6.53
CA LEU A 56 -6.25 -2.49 -7.37
C LEU A 56 -6.28 -3.98 -7.73
N ALA A 57 -6.54 -4.26 -9.01
CA ALA A 57 -6.60 -5.63 -9.50
C ALA A 57 -5.20 -6.27 -9.60
N PRO A 58 -5.10 -7.60 -9.58
CA PRO A 58 -3.82 -8.28 -9.75
C PRO A 58 -3.07 -7.81 -11.01
N GLY A 59 -1.79 -7.53 -10.87
CA GLY A 59 -0.93 -7.06 -11.94
C GLY A 59 -1.07 -5.59 -12.29
N ARG A 60 -1.97 -4.88 -11.64
CA ARG A 60 -2.16 -3.45 -11.86
C ARG A 60 -1.29 -2.61 -10.95
N SER A 61 -0.98 -1.41 -11.39
CA SER A 61 -0.13 -0.47 -10.67
C SER A 61 -0.74 0.92 -10.67
N TRP A 62 -0.45 1.67 -9.61
CA TRP A 62 -0.77 3.08 -9.51
C TRP A 62 0.49 3.84 -9.13
N ASP A 63 0.72 4.97 -9.80
CA ASP A 63 1.79 5.88 -9.41
C ASP A 63 1.21 6.94 -8.48
N PHE A 64 2.00 7.33 -7.48
CA PHE A 64 1.61 8.42 -6.61
C PHE A 64 2.80 9.32 -6.31
N GLU A 65 2.50 10.57 -5.99
CA GLU A 65 3.50 11.56 -5.66
C GLU A 65 3.86 11.48 -4.18
N ILE A 66 5.15 11.54 -3.89
CA ILE A 66 5.64 11.64 -2.53
C ILE A 66 5.48 13.10 -2.10
N PRO A 67 4.85 13.38 -0.94
CA PRO A 67 4.69 14.75 -0.46
C PRO A 67 6.03 15.49 -0.39
N SER A 68 6.02 16.78 -0.72
CA SER A 68 7.23 17.59 -0.82
C SER A 68 8.10 17.58 0.44
N ASP A 69 7.49 17.39 1.60
CA ASP A 69 8.21 17.31 2.87
C ASP A 69 9.13 16.10 2.97
N TYR A 70 8.89 15.05 2.17
CA TYR A 70 9.63 13.80 2.22
C TYR A 70 10.51 13.56 0.99
N VAL A 71 10.46 14.45 0.00
CA VAL A 71 11.18 14.25 -1.28
C VAL A 71 12.69 14.10 -1.09
N GLY A 72 13.25 14.82 -0.12
CA GLY A 72 14.68 14.75 0.17
C GLY A 72 15.12 13.58 1.04
N ASP A 73 14.18 12.80 1.57
CA ASP A 73 14.51 11.69 2.48
C ASP A 73 14.85 10.44 1.69
N GLU A 74 15.94 9.76 2.06
CA GLU A 74 16.35 8.50 1.43
C GLU A 74 15.37 7.38 1.76
N GLN A 75 14.77 7.43 2.95
CA GLN A 75 13.81 6.45 3.43
C GLN A 75 12.59 7.16 3.98
N VAL A 76 11.43 6.74 3.54
CA VAL A 76 10.15 7.28 4.01
C VAL A 76 9.32 6.15 4.59
N LYS A 77 8.86 6.33 5.82
CA LYS A 77 7.99 5.35 6.50
C LYS A 77 6.55 5.59 6.11
N ILE A 78 5.90 4.55 5.66
CA ILE A 78 4.49 4.58 5.27
C ILE A 78 3.70 3.47 5.95
N GLY A 79 2.42 3.72 6.19
CA GLY A 79 1.47 2.71 6.60
C GLY A 79 0.57 2.36 5.41
N VAL A 80 0.38 1.09 5.15
CA VAL A 80 -0.46 0.61 4.05
C VAL A 80 -1.57 -0.23 4.63
N SER A 81 -2.80 0.03 4.23
CA SER A 81 -3.94 -0.80 4.65
C SER A 81 -4.84 -1.09 3.47
N TYR A 82 -5.43 -2.27 3.45
CA TYR A 82 -6.33 -2.70 2.39
C TYR A 82 -7.19 -3.88 2.85
N SER A 83 -8.26 -4.10 2.12
CA SER A 83 -9.14 -5.26 2.30
C SER A 83 -9.06 -6.14 1.05
N VAL A 84 -9.20 -7.45 1.24
CA VAL A 84 -9.13 -8.40 0.13
C VAL A 84 -10.46 -9.11 -0.06
N ILE A 85 -10.94 -9.78 0.97
CA ILE A 85 -12.18 -10.57 0.93
C ILE A 85 -12.96 -10.31 2.21
N VAL A 86 -14.25 -10.15 2.08
CA VAL A 86 -15.15 -10.10 3.23
C VAL A 86 -15.46 -11.55 3.65
N PRO A 87 -15.38 -11.93 4.93
CA PRO A 87 -15.20 -11.10 6.12
C PRO A 87 -13.77 -11.00 6.67
N TYR A 88 -12.76 -11.16 5.86
CA TYR A 88 -11.38 -11.08 6.36
C TYR A 88 -11.07 -9.72 6.96
N PRO A 89 -10.28 -9.68 8.03
CA PRO A 89 -9.86 -8.42 8.60
C PRO A 89 -9.01 -7.62 7.61
N ARG A 90 -9.02 -6.31 7.80
CA ARG A 90 -8.21 -5.40 7.00
C ARG A 90 -6.72 -5.64 7.27
N VAL A 91 -5.94 -5.71 6.20
CA VAL A 91 -4.49 -5.85 6.32
C VAL A 91 -3.88 -4.47 6.58
N ILE A 92 -2.99 -4.40 7.57
CA ILE A 92 -2.29 -3.16 7.93
C ILE A 92 -0.80 -3.48 8.04
N ARG A 93 0.03 -2.74 7.30
CA ARG A 93 1.48 -2.93 7.30
C ARG A 93 2.21 -1.60 7.32
N ASP A 94 3.32 -1.56 8.04
CA ASP A 94 4.28 -0.46 7.95
C ASP A 94 5.39 -0.85 6.98
N MET A 95 5.77 0.08 6.12
CA MET A 95 6.78 -0.12 5.10
C MET A 95 7.72 1.07 5.06
N VAL A 96 8.91 0.83 4.51
CA VAL A 96 9.89 1.89 4.22
C VAL A 96 10.13 1.89 2.71
N ILE A 97 10.05 3.06 2.12
CA ILE A 97 10.30 3.24 0.68
C ILE A 97 11.40 4.24 0.41
#